data_5cf2cafb4d58022f517126c2f9ec2a95
#
_entry.id   5cf2cafb4d58022f517126c2f9ec2a95
#
_cell.length_a   1.000
_cell.length_b   1.000
_cell.length_c   1.000
_cell.angle_alpha   90.00
_cell.angle_beta   90.00
_cell.angle_gamma   90.00
#
_symmetry.space_group_name_H-M   'P 1'
#
loop_
_entity.id
_entity.type
_entity.pdbx_description
1 polymer ?
#
loop_
_entity_poly.entity_id
_entity_poly.type
_entity_poly.pdbx_seq_one_letter_code
_entity_poly.pdbx_strand_id
1 'polypeptide(L)'
;MRIVFLIFLSLFFTSYSYSSELNLFTSRHYPSDLILFKKFEEKTGIKVNVINAKSKVLEKRLLDEGSKSKGDVLFLADAGALYSAEEKKLFTKYNESQSLRLVPKSLKNDYWVGITKRARIIFYNPNLVDYNDIKNISYEDLSDERWTKSIAIRQSNNIYNQSLVASILEHRGENFTTKWLEKLVKNFSRKPQGNDRAQILSVAAGESKLAVANTYYYGLMLSGKKGDEQKKAAQKVKPIFPNQNDRGAHVNISGAGILKFSPNKKNAQSFIEFLLTKEAQTNLCNSSFEFPIIENVSTNKIINKIKNFKEDINIDVSTYGKRQAQAFKLMKKAGWN
;
A
#
# COMPACT_ATOMS: atom_id res chain seq x y z
N MET A 1 -33.56 38.13 67.60
CA MET A 1 -32.45 37.34 67.03
C MET A 1 -32.96 36.61 65.78
N ARG A 2 -32.67 37.12 64.58
CA ARG A 2 -33.13 36.55 63.33
C ARG A 2 -31.93 35.74 62.71
N ILE A 3 -32.13 34.44 62.59
CA ILE A 3 -31.14 33.52 61.99
C ILE A 3 -31.38 33.53 60.49
N VAL A 4 -30.43 33.99 59.70
CA VAL A 4 -30.44 33.94 58.22
C VAL A 4 -29.78 32.63 57.82
N PHE A 5 -30.56 31.72 57.21
CA PHE A 5 -30.05 30.48 56.59
C PHE A 5 -29.59 30.82 55.16
N LEU A 6 -28.29 30.81 54.93
CA LEU A 6 -27.67 30.87 53.61
C LEU A 6 -27.67 29.47 52.98
N ILE A 7 -28.51 29.24 52.00
CA ILE A 7 -28.50 28.03 51.19
C ILE A 7 -27.43 28.18 50.12
N PHE A 8 -26.33 27.44 50.26
CA PHE A 8 -25.30 27.29 49.22
C PHE A 8 -25.82 26.34 48.14
N LEU A 9 -26.26 26.87 47.00
CA LEU A 9 -26.63 26.11 45.82
C LEU A 9 -25.35 25.75 45.05
N SER A 10 -24.80 24.56 45.30
CA SER A 10 -23.68 24.01 44.52
C SER A 10 -24.18 23.59 43.13
N LEU A 11 -23.92 24.40 42.12
CA LEU A 11 -24.09 24.09 40.72
C LEU A 11 -23.06 23.01 40.32
N PHE A 12 -23.48 21.75 40.30
CA PHE A 12 -22.74 20.68 39.62
C PHE A 12 -22.80 20.91 38.11
N PHE A 13 -21.75 21.53 37.55
CA PHE A 13 -21.50 21.49 36.12
C PHE A 13 -21.10 20.06 35.74
N THR A 14 -22.08 19.26 35.33
CA THR A 14 -21.80 18.03 34.60
C THR A 14 -21.21 18.41 33.25
N SER A 15 -19.87 18.42 33.15
CA SER A 15 -19.18 18.52 31.87
C SER A 15 -19.57 17.27 31.08
N TYR A 16 -20.51 17.38 30.15
CA TYR A 16 -20.70 16.38 29.11
C TYR A 16 -19.38 16.34 28.30
N SER A 17 -18.50 15.42 28.64
CA SER A 17 -17.36 15.07 27.82
C SER A 17 -17.93 14.43 26.57
N TYR A 18 -18.09 15.21 25.49
CA TYR A 18 -18.31 14.64 24.17
C TYR A 18 -17.09 13.76 23.91
N SER A 19 -17.31 12.45 23.86
CA SER A 19 -16.26 11.51 23.44
C SER A 19 -15.79 11.95 22.06
N SER A 20 -14.56 12.44 21.99
CA SER A 20 -13.95 12.82 20.71
C SER A 20 -13.85 11.58 19.82
N GLU A 21 -14.29 11.66 18.57
CA GLU A 21 -14.31 10.52 17.66
C GLU A 21 -13.59 10.80 16.35
N LEU A 22 -13.25 9.72 15.65
CA LEU A 22 -12.69 9.68 14.32
C LEU A 22 -13.37 8.58 13.49
N ASN A 23 -13.93 8.94 12.35
CA ASN A 23 -14.53 7.98 11.42
C ASN A 23 -13.54 7.64 10.31
N LEU A 24 -12.93 6.45 10.39
CA LEU A 24 -11.91 5.94 9.48
C LEU A 24 -12.54 5.08 8.39
N PHE A 25 -12.47 5.54 7.15
CA PHE A 25 -12.80 4.77 5.96
C PHE A 25 -11.54 4.09 5.43
N THR A 26 -11.52 2.78 5.36
CA THR A 26 -10.30 2.06 4.95
C THR A 26 -10.56 0.85 4.07
N SER A 27 -9.68 0.66 3.08
CA SER A 27 -9.63 -0.57 2.29
C SER A 27 -8.59 -1.58 2.82
N ARG A 28 -7.91 -1.25 3.90
CA ARG A 28 -7.02 -2.19 4.60
C ARG A 28 -7.88 -3.14 5.45
N HIS A 29 -7.47 -4.41 5.49
CA HIS A 29 -8.26 -5.47 6.12
C HIS A 29 -7.40 -6.35 7.06
N TYR A 30 -6.38 -5.75 7.68
CA TYR A 30 -5.51 -6.45 8.62
C TYR A 30 -6.10 -6.35 10.04
N PRO A 31 -6.37 -7.47 10.74
CA PRO A 31 -6.84 -7.44 12.13
C PRO A 31 -5.91 -6.68 13.07
N SER A 32 -4.61 -6.69 12.76
CA SER A 32 -3.59 -5.94 13.50
C SER A 32 -3.73 -4.42 13.43
N ASP A 33 -4.36 -3.89 12.39
CA ASP A 33 -4.61 -2.45 12.27
C ASP A 33 -5.59 -2.01 13.37
N LEU A 34 -6.57 -2.85 13.74
CA LEU A 34 -7.51 -2.57 14.84
C LEU A 34 -6.81 -2.44 16.20
N ILE A 35 -5.79 -3.26 16.44
CA ILE A 35 -4.97 -3.17 17.67
C ILE A 35 -4.24 -1.82 17.72
N LEU A 36 -3.71 -1.38 16.57
CA LEU A 36 -3.04 -0.09 16.49
C LEU A 36 -4.00 1.09 16.68
N PHE A 37 -5.22 1.01 16.11
CA PHE A 37 -6.24 2.04 16.27
C PHE A 37 -6.66 2.15 17.74
N LYS A 38 -6.79 1.02 18.45
CA LYS A 38 -7.06 1.02 19.88
C LYS A 38 -5.94 1.70 20.70
N LYS A 39 -4.68 1.52 20.32
CA LYS A 39 -3.57 2.27 20.95
C LYS A 39 -3.66 3.77 20.73
N PHE A 40 -4.16 4.22 19.59
CA PHE A 40 -4.46 5.63 19.36
C PHE A 40 -5.56 6.12 20.30
N GLU A 41 -6.65 5.36 20.44
CA GLU A 41 -7.74 5.66 21.38
C GLU A 41 -7.21 5.80 22.82
N GLU A 42 -6.41 4.82 23.28
CA GLU A 42 -5.82 4.81 24.62
C GLU A 42 -4.91 6.03 24.88
N LYS A 43 -4.17 6.49 23.86
CA LYS A 43 -3.25 7.63 23.99
C LYS A 43 -3.95 9.00 23.92
N THR A 44 -5.05 9.10 23.20
CA THR A 44 -5.65 10.39 22.85
C THR A 44 -7.05 10.58 23.41
N GLY A 45 -7.72 9.52 23.85
CA GLY A 45 -9.15 9.53 24.20
C GLY A 45 -10.07 9.64 22.99
N ILE A 46 -9.53 9.63 21.74
CA ILE A 46 -10.30 9.75 20.51
C ILE A 46 -10.72 8.35 20.06
N LYS A 47 -12.02 8.05 20.06
CA LYS A 47 -12.56 6.79 19.58
C LYS A 47 -12.45 6.65 18.07
N VAL A 48 -11.97 5.51 17.55
CA VAL A 48 -11.85 5.24 16.12
C VAL A 48 -12.96 4.32 15.63
N ASN A 49 -13.90 4.87 14.88
CA ASN A 49 -14.97 4.13 14.22
C ASN A 49 -14.50 3.69 12.82
N VAL A 50 -14.36 2.38 12.57
CA VAL A 50 -13.79 1.85 11.33
C VAL A 50 -14.88 1.41 10.37
N ILE A 51 -14.87 1.97 9.15
CA ILE A 51 -15.67 1.55 8.01
C ILE A 51 -14.76 0.89 6.99
N ASN A 52 -14.85 -0.44 6.85
CA ASN A 52 -14.01 -1.21 5.95
C ASN A 52 -14.77 -1.65 4.70
N ALA A 53 -14.25 -1.31 3.51
CA ALA A 53 -14.74 -1.79 2.23
C ALA A 53 -13.67 -1.66 1.12
N LYS A 54 -13.94 -2.19 -0.06
CA LYS A 54 -13.07 -2.00 -1.24
C LYS A 54 -12.98 -0.51 -1.59
N SER A 55 -11.81 -0.04 -2.04
CA SER A 55 -11.54 1.38 -2.34
C SER A 55 -12.62 2.04 -3.22
N LYS A 56 -13.05 1.38 -4.30
CA LYS A 56 -14.12 1.90 -5.19
C LYS A 56 -15.48 2.03 -4.50
N VAL A 57 -15.78 1.15 -3.54
CA VAL A 57 -17.03 1.21 -2.76
C VAL A 57 -17.00 2.40 -1.80
N LEU A 58 -15.87 2.58 -1.10
CA LEU A 58 -15.67 3.74 -0.22
C LEU A 58 -15.73 5.05 -0.99
N GLU A 59 -15.06 5.10 -2.13
CA GLU A 59 -15.06 6.27 -3.02
C GLU A 59 -16.47 6.63 -3.48
N LYS A 60 -17.23 5.65 -3.98
CA LYS A 60 -18.62 5.86 -4.39
C LYS A 60 -19.47 6.35 -3.23
N ARG A 61 -19.37 5.72 -2.06
CA ARG A 61 -20.10 6.12 -0.86
C ARG A 61 -19.83 7.58 -0.48
N LEU A 62 -18.55 7.98 -0.45
CA LEU A 62 -18.14 9.34 -0.11
C LEU A 62 -18.65 10.38 -1.12
N LEU A 63 -18.73 10.02 -2.41
CA LEU A 63 -19.33 10.87 -3.44
C LEU A 63 -20.84 11.00 -3.27
N ASP A 64 -21.54 9.89 -3.00
CA ASP A 64 -23.00 9.87 -2.81
C ASP A 64 -23.41 10.64 -1.53
N GLU A 65 -22.64 10.51 -0.45
CA GLU A 65 -22.87 11.25 0.81
C GLU A 65 -22.54 12.75 0.70
N GLY A 66 -21.55 13.11 -0.12
CA GLY A 66 -21.11 14.50 -0.32
C GLY A 66 -20.79 15.21 0.99
N SER A 67 -21.35 16.42 1.18
CA SER A 67 -21.14 17.22 2.39
C SER A 67 -21.81 16.64 3.65
N LYS A 68 -22.67 15.64 3.51
CA LYS A 68 -23.32 14.96 4.63
C LYS A 68 -22.46 13.82 5.19
N SER A 69 -21.36 13.48 4.52
CA SER A 69 -20.45 12.43 5.00
C SER A 69 -19.87 12.80 6.36
N LYS A 70 -19.83 11.80 7.24
CA LYS A 70 -19.18 11.91 8.56
C LYS A 70 -17.77 11.32 8.58
N GLY A 71 -17.25 10.93 7.41
CA GLY A 71 -15.90 10.38 7.29
C GLY A 71 -14.82 11.43 7.60
N ASP A 72 -13.78 11.03 8.32
CA ASP A 72 -12.68 11.91 8.70
C ASP A 72 -11.40 11.59 7.95
N VAL A 73 -11.05 10.31 7.85
CA VAL A 73 -9.85 9.83 7.17
C VAL A 73 -10.22 8.76 6.15
N LEU A 74 -9.61 8.84 4.96
CA LEU A 74 -9.63 7.77 3.98
C LEU A 74 -8.23 7.14 3.90
N PHE A 75 -8.10 5.85 4.29
CA PHE A 75 -6.86 5.10 4.33
C PHE A 75 -6.90 3.94 3.33
N LEU A 76 -6.17 4.08 2.21
CA LEU A 76 -6.20 3.17 1.08
C LEU A 76 -4.86 2.43 0.89
N ALA A 77 -4.94 1.25 0.28
CA ALA A 77 -3.79 0.36 0.08
C ALA A 77 -3.13 0.49 -1.31
N ASP A 78 -3.27 1.63 -1.99
CA ASP A 78 -2.63 1.87 -3.30
C ASP A 78 -2.62 3.36 -3.67
N ALA A 79 -1.50 3.86 -4.21
CA ALA A 79 -1.35 5.25 -4.63
C ALA A 79 -2.31 5.61 -5.78
N GLY A 80 -2.60 4.69 -6.69
CA GLY A 80 -3.57 4.93 -7.76
C GLY A 80 -4.99 5.13 -7.23
N ALA A 81 -5.36 4.45 -6.14
CA ALA A 81 -6.65 4.65 -5.48
C ALA A 81 -6.69 5.99 -4.72
N LEU A 82 -5.58 6.41 -4.10
CA LEU A 82 -5.47 7.73 -3.47
C LEU A 82 -5.60 8.85 -4.51
N TYR A 83 -4.90 8.72 -5.65
CA TYR A 83 -5.00 9.66 -6.75
C TYR A 83 -6.43 9.74 -7.31
N SER A 84 -7.13 8.61 -7.50
CA SER A 84 -8.53 8.60 -7.93
C SER A 84 -9.44 9.37 -6.99
N ALA A 85 -9.24 9.23 -5.67
CA ALA A 85 -10.00 9.96 -4.66
C ALA A 85 -9.66 11.46 -4.67
N GLU A 86 -8.40 11.83 -4.91
CA GLU A 86 -7.94 13.21 -5.06
C GLU A 86 -8.57 13.89 -6.28
N GLU A 87 -8.54 13.27 -7.47
CA GLU A 87 -9.16 13.77 -8.69
C GLU A 87 -10.67 14.06 -8.50
N LYS A 88 -11.33 13.26 -7.67
CA LYS A 88 -12.72 13.43 -7.28
C LYS A 88 -12.93 14.44 -6.16
N LYS A 89 -11.88 15.14 -5.76
CA LYS A 89 -11.87 16.19 -4.74
C LYS A 89 -12.42 15.71 -3.38
N LEU A 90 -12.15 14.46 -3.03
CA LEU A 90 -12.58 13.87 -1.76
C LEU A 90 -11.72 14.30 -0.57
N PHE A 91 -10.51 14.81 -0.81
CA PHE A 91 -9.58 15.23 0.23
C PHE A 91 -9.58 16.75 0.44
N THR A 92 -9.14 17.17 1.62
CA THR A 92 -8.67 18.51 1.91
C THR A 92 -7.17 18.49 2.17
N LYS A 93 -6.50 19.63 2.03
CA LYS A 93 -5.09 19.75 2.39
C LYS A 93 -4.92 19.51 3.89
N TYR A 94 -3.85 18.83 4.26
CA TYR A 94 -3.40 18.71 5.65
C TYR A 94 -2.44 19.85 6.01
N ASN A 95 -2.27 20.09 7.30
CA ASN A 95 -1.27 21.04 7.79
C ASN A 95 0.09 20.35 7.86
N GLU A 96 1.15 21.00 7.37
CA GLU A 96 2.51 20.50 7.53
C GLU A 96 2.87 20.35 8.99
N SER A 97 3.53 19.23 9.32
CA SER A 97 4.02 18.94 10.66
C SER A 97 5.39 18.25 10.59
N GLN A 98 6.06 18.16 11.73
CA GLN A 98 7.35 17.47 11.81
C GLN A 98 7.24 16.00 11.37
N SER A 99 6.18 15.28 11.76
CA SER A 99 5.95 13.89 11.36
C SER A 99 5.79 13.73 9.85
N LEU A 100 5.04 14.63 9.22
CA LEU A 100 4.80 14.61 7.77
C LEU A 100 6.05 14.91 6.96
N ARG A 101 6.99 15.72 7.50
CA ARG A 101 8.28 16.01 6.85
C ARG A 101 9.21 14.80 6.78
N LEU A 102 9.03 13.80 7.64
CA LEU A 102 9.81 12.56 7.61
C LEU A 102 9.49 11.67 6.40
N VAL A 103 8.32 11.88 5.77
CA VAL A 103 7.90 11.09 4.60
C VAL A 103 8.55 11.67 3.34
N PRO A 104 9.22 10.85 2.49
CA PRO A 104 9.81 11.29 1.24
C PRO A 104 8.80 12.01 0.35
N LYS A 105 9.25 13.04 -0.37
CA LYS A 105 8.39 13.87 -1.24
C LYS A 105 7.71 13.06 -2.35
N SER A 106 8.39 12.05 -2.90
CA SER A 106 7.84 11.15 -3.92
C SER A 106 6.70 10.25 -3.43
N LEU A 107 6.50 10.15 -2.09
CA LEU A 107 5.51 9.27 -1.45
C LEU A 107 4.37 10.03 -0.76
N LYS A 108 4.23 11.31 -1.02
CA LYS A 108 3.15 12.19 -0.52
C LYS A 108 2.88 13.34 -1.47
N ASN A 109 1.73 14.02 -1.27
CA ASN A 109 1.45 15.34 -1.86
C ASN A 109 0.67 16.20 -0.85
N ASP A 110 0.03 17.28 -1.27
CA ASP A 110 -0.70 18.20 -0.37
C ASP A 110 -1.96 17.57 0.27
N TYR A 111 -2.48 16.45 -0.24
CA TYR A 111 -3.78 15.89 0.08
C TYR A 111 -3.73 14.54 0.79
N TRP A 112 -2.67 13.78 0.57
CA TRP A 112 -2.48 12.46 1.19
C TRP A 112 -1.00 12.16 1.39
N VAL A 113 -0.74 11.27 2.32
CA VAL A 113 0.61 10.86 2.71
C VAL A 113 0.71 9.33 2.73
N GLY A 114 1.84 8.82 2.25
CA GLY A 114 2.19 7.41 2.43
C GLY A 114 2.34 7.07 3.91
N ILE A 115 1.82 5.93 4.30
CA ILE A 115 1.91 5.41 5.67
C ILE A 115 2.82 4.18 5.72
N THR A 116 2.72 3.28 4.76
CA THR A 116 3.63 2.14 4.58
C THR A 116 3.93 1.97 3.10
N LYS A 117 5.02 1.26 2.77
CA LYS A 117 5.39 0.99 1.37
C LYS A 117 5.68 -0.49 1.14
N ARG A 118 5.60 -0.91 -0.12
CA ARG A 118 5.95 -2.26 -0.59
C ARG A 118 6.59 -2.16 -1.97
N ALA A 119 7.49 -3.08 -2.27
CA ALA A 119 8.04 -3.22 -3.61
C ALA A 119 7.30 -4.33 -4.36
N ARG A 120 7.13 -4.16 -5.69
CA ARG A 120 6.67 -5.19 -6.59
C ARG A 120 7.89 -5.77 -7.30
N ILE A 121 8.27 -6.98 -6.94
CA ILE A 121 9.55 -7.58 -7.31
C ILE A 121 9.40 -8.90 -8.06
N ILE A 122 10.51 -9.47 -8.46
CA ILE A 122 10.58 -10.80 -9.08
C ILE A 122 10.92 -11.84 -8.03
N PHE A 123 10.25 -12.97 -8.09
CA PHE A 123 10.58 -14.19 -7.34
C PHE A 123 11.01 -15.28 -8.33
N TYR A 124 12.04 -16.06 -7.99
CA TYR A 124 12.55 -17.11 -8.84
C TYR A 124 12.80 -18.40 -8.07
N ASN A 125 12.81 -19.51 -8.78
CA ASN A 125 13.21 -20.82 -8.24
C ASN A 125 14.70 -21.05 -8.52
N PRO A 126 15.57 -21.11 -7.50
CA PRO A 126 17.02 -21.27 -7.68
C PRO A 126 17.43 -22.62 -8.28
N ASN A 127 16.51 -23.60 -8.31
CA ASN A 127 16.75 -24.87 -8.99
C ASN A 127 16.47 -24.80 -10.50
N LEU A 128 15.82 -23.75 -11.00
CA LEU A 128 15.43 -23.57 -12.40
C LEU A 128 16.10 -22.36 -13.07
N VAL A 129 16.64 -21.45 -12.29
CA VAL A 129 17.25 -20.21 -12.77
C VAL A 129 18.52 -19.93 -11.97
N ASP A 130 19.66 -19.81 -12.66
CA ASP A 130 20.92 -19.41 -12.04
C ASP A 130 20.86 -17.95 -11.61
N TYR A 131 21.36 -17.63 -10.43
CA TYR A 131 21.43 -16.28 -9.92
C TYR A 131 22.23 -15.35 -10.83
N ASN A 132 23.30 -15.86 -11.47
CA ASN A 132 24.14 -15.07 -12.38
C ASN A 132 23.37 -14.57 -13.60
N ASP A 133 22.34 -15.31 -14.06
CA ASP A 133 21.50 -14.92 -15.20
C ASP A 133 20.54 -13.78 -14.87
N ILE A 134 20.26 -13.55 -13.57
CA ILE A 134 19.23 -12.61 -13.13
C ILE A 134 19.71 -11.58 -12.12
N LYS A 135 20.95 -11.65 -11.61
CA LYS A 135 21.46 -10.71 -10.57
C LYS A 135 21.30 -9.24 -10.91
N ASN A 136 21.26 -8.89 -12.19
CA ASN A 136 21.09 -7.55 -12.69
C ASN A 136 19.77 -7.34 -13.45
N ILE A 137 18.80 -8.23 -13.27
CA ILE A 137 17.54 -8.21 -14.02
C ILE A 137 16.78 -6.89 -13.82
N SER A 138 16.22 -6.37 -14.90
CA SER A 138 15.29 -5.23 -14.91
C SER A 138 13.85 -5.72 -15.16
N TYR A 139 12.86 -4.84 -14.97
CA TYR A 139 11.48 -5.14 -15.42
C TYR A 139 11.41 -5.24 -16.94
N GLU A 140 12.26 -4.49 -17.64
CA GLU A 140 12.36 -4.48 -19.09
C GLU A 140 12.77 -5.86 -19.61
N ASP A 141 13.69 -6.55 -18.92
CA ASP A 141 14.18 -7.88 -19.29
C ASP A 141 13.11 -8.99 -19.17
N LEU A 142 11.99 -8.72 -18.50
CA LEU A 142 10.87 -9.67 -18.47
C LEU A 142 10.24 -9.90 -19.85
N SER A 143 10.51 -9.05 -20.82
CA SER A 143 10.08 -9.20 -22.22
C SER A 143 11.07 -9.98 -23.11
N ASP A 144 12.21 -10.40 -22.56
CA ASP A 144 13.20 -11.19 -23.26
C ASP A 144 12.66 -12.59 -23.62
N GLU A 145 12.98 -13.10 -24.80
CA GLU A 145 12.52 -14.39 -25.32
C GLU A 145 13.01 -15.60 -24.48
N ARG A 146 14.14 -15.45 -23.76
CA ARG A 146 14.62 -16.47 -22.80
C ARG A 146 13.60 -16.83 -21.72
N TRP A 147 12.62 -15.96 -21.46
CA TRP A 147 11.53 -16.16 -20.50
C TRP A 147 10.24 -16.69 -21.13
N THR A 148 10.24 -17.11 -22.38
CA THR A 148 9.06 -17.66 -23.05
C THR A 148 8.38 -18.72 -22.18
N LYS A 149 7.07 -18.54 -21.90
CA LYS A 149 6.25 -19.42 -21.06
C LYS A 149 6.85 -19.69 -19.66
N SER A 150 7.48 -18.68 -19.06
CA SER A 150 8.22 -18.86 -17.80
C SER A 150 7.73 -17.96 -16.66
N ILE A 151 6.88 -16.94 -16.92
CA ILE A 151 6.51 -15.91 -15.95
C ILE A 151 5.09 -16.11 -15.44
N ALA A 152 4.93 -16.27 -14.12
CA ALA A 152 3.64 -16.22 -13.44
C ALA A 152 3.31 -14.80 -13.01
N ILE A 153 2.12 -14.32 -13.39
CA ILE A 153 1.67 -12.96 -13.05
C ILE A 153 0.13 -12.93 -12.91
N ARG A 154 -0.38 -11.92 -12.21
CA ARG A 154 -1.83 -11.71 -12.05
C ARG A 154 -2.47 -11.11 -13.29
N GLN A 155 -3.80 -11.13 -13.31
CA GLN A 155 -4.62 -10.51 -14.38
C GLN A 155 -4.37 -8.99 -14.49
N SER A 156 -4.64 -8.42 -15.68
CA SER A 156 -4.47 -6.99 -15.97
C SER A 156 -5.39 -6.07 -15.16
N ASN A 157 -6.54 -6.56 -14.70
CA ASN A 157 -7.45 -5.79 -13.86
C ASN A 157 -6.94 -5.55 -12.43
N ASN A 158 -5.80 -6.15 -12.07
CA ASN A 158 -5.17 -5.94 -10.78
C ASN A 158 -4.43 -4.61 -10.73
N ILE A 159 -4.76 -3.78 -9.74
CA ILE A 159 -4.20 -2.43 -9.60
C ILE A 159 -2.66 -2.42 -9.47
N TYR A 160 -2.05 -3.45 -8.85
CA TYR A 160 -0.59 -3.52 -8.68
C TYR A 160 0.15 -3.73 -10.01
N ASN A 161 -0.44 -4.51 -10.94
CA ASN A 161 0.09 -4.64 -12.29
C ASN A 161 -0.07 -3.35 -13.08
N GLN A 162 -1.22 -2.68 -12.93
CA GLN A 162 -1.46 -1.38 -13.58
C GLN A 162 -0.47 -0.33 -13.09
N SER A 163 -0.17 -0.28 -11.78
CA SER A 163 0.83 0.62 -11.22
C SER A 163 2.24 0.33 -11.75
N LEU A 164 2.63 -0.96 -11.86
CA LEU A 164 3.92 -1.33 -12.45
C LEU A 164 4.01 -0.90 -13.92
N VAL A 165 2.98 -1.19 -14.71
CA VAL A 165 2.95 -0.78 -16.14
C VAL A 165 2.92 0.74 -16.28
N ALA A 166 2.24 1.45 -15.38
CA ALA A 166 2.25 2.90 -15.33
C ALA A 166 3.65 3.47 -15.06
N SER A 167 4.44 2.82 -14.20
CA SER A 167 5.84 3.23 -13.97
C SER A 167 6.73 2.99 -15.19
N ILE A 168 6.57 1.87 -15.90
CA ILE A 168 7.30 1.61 -17.16
C ILE A 168 6.91 2.66 -18.22
N LEU A 169 5.61 2.95 -18.32
CA LEU A 169 5.08 3.95 -19.24
C LEU A 169 5.66 5.35 -18.99
N GLU A 170 5.81 5.73 -17.73
CA GLU A 170 6.41 7.02 -17.36
C GLU A 170 7.90 7.07 -17.71
N HIS A 171 8.67 6.03 -17.40
CA HIS A 171 10.11 6.00 -17.64
C HIS A 171 10.49 5.79 -19.09
N ARG A 172 9.71 5.04 -19.87
CA ARG A 172 10.09 4.55 -21.20
C ARG A 172 9.19 5.03 -22.34
N GLY A 173 8.07 5.67 -22.02
CA GLY A 173 7.07 6.13 -22.98
C GLY A 173 6.21 5.01 -23.58
N GLU A 174 5.17 5.42 -24.34
CA GLU A 174 4.12 4.52 -24.83
C GLU A 174 4.63 3.51 -25.86
N ASN A 175 5.47 3.94 -26.80
CA ASN A 175 5.99 3.08 -27.86
C ASN A 175 6.79 1.90 -27.32
N PHE A 176 7.69 2.17 -26.37
CA PHE A 176 8.45 1.12 -25.70
C PHE A 176 7.52 0.20 -24.90
N THR A 177 6.63 0.77 -24.07
CA THR A 177 5.73 0.00 -23.19
C THR A 177 4.81 -0.91 -23.99
N THR A 178 4.31 -0.48 -25.15
CA THR A 178 3.49 -1.31 -26.04
C THR A 178 4.25 -2.54 -26.51
N LYS A 179 5.45 -2.35 -27.06
CA LYS A 179 6.30 -3.46 -27.54
C LYS A 179 6.73 -4.38 -26.41
N TRP A 180 7.05 -3.83 -25.27
CA TRP A 180 7.40 -4.58 -24.06
C TRP A 180 6.24 -5.47 -23.61
N LEU A 181 5.02 -4.94 -23.54
CA LEU A 181 3.82 -5.70 -23.16
C LEU A 181 3.50 -6.83 -24.14
N GLU A 182 3.61 -6.58 -25.45
CA GLU A 182 3.38 -7.60 -26.50
C GLU A 182 4.33 -8.81 -26.38
N LYS A 183 5.59 -8.54 -26.00
CA LYS A 183 6.60 -9.58 -25.72
C LYS A 183 6.38 -10.23 -24.35
N LEU A 184 6.12 -9.45 -23.31
CA LEU A 184 5.89 -9.93 -21.94
C LEU A 184 4.73 -10.95 -21.89
N VAL A 185 3.62 -10.68 -22.61
CA VAL A 185 2.47 -11.60 -22.64
C VAL A 185 2.82 -12.98 -23.20
N LYS A 186 3.74 -13.07 -24.17
CA LYS A 186 4.25 -14.35 -24.72
C LYS A 186 5.05 -15.13 -23.68
N ASN A 187 5.60 -14.44 -22.70
CA ASN A 187 6.42 -15.03 -21.63
C ASN A 187 5.59 -15.54 -20.44
N PHE A 188 4.27 -15.33 -20.43
CA PHE A 188 3.44 -15.89 -19.36
C PHE A 188 3.43 -17.42 -19.42
N SER A 189 3.73 -18.05 -18.29
CA SER A 189 3.75 -19.51 -18.15
C SER A 189 2.35 -20.13 -18.24
N ARG A 190 1.34 -19.35 -17.88
CA ARG A 190 -0.08 -19.73 -17.89
C ARG A 190 -0.98 -18.51 -18.06
N LYS A 191 -2.26 -18.74 -18.29
CA LYS A 191 -3.26 -17.66 -18.25
C LYS A 191 -3.18 -16.94 -16.88
N PRO A 192 -3.04 -15.60 -16.86
CA PRO A 192 -2.97 -14.84 -15.61
C PRO A 192 -4.18 -15.08 -14.71
N GLN A 193 -3.93 -15.47 -13.45
CA GLN A 193 -4.99 -15.79 -12.49
C GLN A 193 -4.47 -15.73 -11.05
N GLY A 194 -5.38 -15.76 -10.07
CA GLY A 194 -5.06 -15.81 -8.66
C GLY A 194 -4.47 -14.50 -8.10
N ASN A 195 -4.03 -14.56 -6.87
CA ASN A 195 -3.35 -13.46 -6.17
C ASN A 195 -1.82 -13.61 -6.22
N ASP A 196 -1.08 -12.67 -5.62
CA ASP A 196 0.39 -12.69 -5.62
C ASP A 196 0.98 -13.96 -4.96
N ARG A 197 0.32 -14.52 -3.93
CA ARG A 197 0.74 -15.80 -3.34
C ARG A 197 0.64 -16.96 -4.33
N ALA A 198 -0.42 -16.97 -5.15
CA ALA A 198 -0.57 -17.99 -6.19
C ALA A 198 0.54 -17.92 -7.25
N GLN A 199 1.11 -16.73 -7.51
CA GLN A 199 2.26 -16.59 -8.40
C GLN A 199 3.53 -17.18 -7.74
N ILE A 200 3.77 -16.86 -6.47
CA ILE A 200 4.91 -17.41 -5.71
C ILE A 200 4.79 -18.93 -5.57
N LEU A 201 3.59 -19.47 -5.34
CA LEU A 201 3.34 -20.92 -5.28
C LEU A 201 3.65 -21.62 -6.60
N SER A 202 3.28 -21.01 -7.74
CA SER A 202 3.58 -21.54 -9.08
C SER A 202 5.10 -21.68 -9.31
N VAL A 203 5.88 -20.69 -8.87
CA VAL A 203 7.36 -20.75 -8.93
C VAL A 203 7.92 -21.82 -7.97
N ALA A 204 7.38 -21.91 -6.76
CA ALA A 204 7.81 -22.92 -5.78
C ALA A 204 7.50 -24.36 -6.22
N ALA A 205 6.44 -24.57 -7.00
CA ALA A 205 6.05 -25.84 -7.59
C ALA A 205 6.86 -26.19 -8.87
N GLY A 206 7.61 -25.23 -9.43
CA GLY A 206 8.35 -25.43 -10.69
C GLY A 206 7.51 -25.25 -11.96
N GLU A 207 6.24 -24.83 -11.84
CA GLU A 207 5.36 -24.54 -12.98
C GLU A 207 5.79 -23.27 -13.74
N SER A 208 6.48 -22.37 -13.05
CA SER A 208 7.01 -21.12 -13.59
C SER A 208 8.44 -20.90 -13.09
N LYS A 209 9.29 -20.29 -13.90
CA LYS A 209 10.65 -19.92 -13.50
C LYS A 209 10.66 -18.65 -12.65
N LEU A 210 9.84 -17.67 -13.04
CA LEU A 210 9.74 -16.36 -12.43
C LEU A 210 8.30 -16.04 -12.04
N ALA A 211 8.12 -15.19 -11.02
CA ALA A 211 6.84 -14.57 -10.68
C ALA A 211 7.02 -13.09 -10.35
N VAL A 212 6.03 -12.26 -10.71
CA VAL A 212 5.98 -10.85 -10.29
C VAL A 212 4.95 -10.72 -9.18
N ALA A 213 5.40 -10.31 -7.99
CA ALA A 213 4.55 -10.19 -6.80
C ALA A 213 5.05 -9.11 -5.83
N ASN A 214 4.18 -8.65 -4.93
CA ASN A 214 4.56 -7.69 -3.90
C ASN A 214 5.29 -8.38 -2.73
N THR A 215 6.27 -7.70 -2.18
CA THR A 215 7.15 -8.19 -1.11
C THR A 215 6.41 -8.69 0.13
N TYR A 216 5.37 -8.00 0.56
CA TYR A 216 4.65 -8.35 1.78
C TYR A 216 3.92 -9.71 1.70
N TYR A 217 3.52 -10.16 0.52
CA TYR A 217 2.94 -11.51 0.38
C TYR A 217 3.97 -12.60 0.68
N TYR A 218 5.20 -12.41 0.24
CA TYR A 218 6.30 -13.31 0.57
C TYR A 218 6.59 -13.33 2.07
N GLY A 219 6.66 -12.15 2.69
CA GLY A 219 6.80 -12.03 4.14
C GLY A 219 5.70 -12.74 4.91
N LEU A 220 4.45 -12.57 4.45
CA LEU A 220 3.28 -13.23 5.03
C LEU A 220 3.33 -14.77 4.91
N MET A 221 3.81 -15.29 3.77
CA MET A 221 4.00 -16.74 3.58
C MET A 221 5.13 -17.28 4.48
N LEU A 222 6.30 -16.62 4.50
CA LEU A 222 7.44 -17.01 5.34
C LEU A 222 7.12 -17.03 6.83
N SER A 223 6.23 -16.15 7.29
CA SER A 223 5.83 -16.08 8.70
C SER A 223 5.00 -17.29 9.17
N GLY A 224 4.48 -18.10 8.25
CA GLY A 224 3.57 -19.20 8.56
C GLY A 224 2.11 -18.76 8.80
N LYS A 225 1.78 -17.47 8.80
CA LYS A 225 0.39 -16.97 9.00
C LYS A 225 -0.59 -17.46 7.93
N LYS A 226 -0.12 -18.07 6.85
CA LYS A 226 -0.92 -18.66 5.77
C LYS A 226 -0.82 -20.18 5.67
N GLY A 227 -0.34 -20.82 6.74
CA GLY A 227 -0.17 -22.27 6.85
C GLY A 227 1.24 -22.73 6.44
N ASP A 228 1.58 -23.93 6.89
CA ASP A 228 2.92 -24.50 6.72
C ASP A 228 3.26 -24.81 5.27
N GLU A 229 2.28 -25.21 4.46
CA GLU A 229 2.48 -25.46 3.02
C GLU A 229 2.98 -24.20 2.29
N GLN A 230 2.33 -23.05 2.54
CA GLN A 230 2.76 -21.78 1.94
C GLN A 230 4.12 -21.31 2.49
N LYS A 231 4.41 -21.58 3.76
CA LYS A 231 5.71 -21.29 4.36
C LYS A 231 6.81 -22.12 3.69
N LYS A 232 6.61 -23.44 3.55
CA LYS A 232 7.54 -24.34 2.85
C LYS A 232 7.74 -23.92 1.39
N ALA A 233 6.67 -23.54 0.69
CA ALA A 233 6.75 -23.03 -0.68
C ALA A 233 7.57 -21.73 -0.76
N ALA A 234 7.33 -20.77 0.12
CA ALA A 234 8.09 -19.53 0.15
C ALA A 234 9.59 -19.75 0.43
N GLN A 235 9.97 -20.78 1.18
CA GLN A 235 11.36 -21.14 1.45
C GLN A 235 12.10 -21.67 0.20
N LYS A 236 11.36 -22.22 -0.79
CA LYS A 236 11.93 -22.74 -2.05
C LYS A 236 12.24 -21.63 -3.07
N VAL A 237 11.67 -20.44 -2.91
CA VAL A 237 11.88 -19.33 -3.83
C VAL A 237 12.77 -18.25 -3.23
N LYS A 238 13.39 -17.45 -4.09
CA LYS A 238 14.21 -16.29 -3.69
C LYS A 238 13.63 -15.02 -4.30
N PRO A 239 13.62 -13.91 -3.53
CA PRO A 239 13.29 -12.58 -4.06
C PRO A 239 14.50 -12.00 -4.78
N ILE A 240 14.25 -11.26 -5.88
CA ILE A 240 15.23 -10.42 -6.52
C ILE A 240 14.58 -9.07 -6.86
N PHE A 241 15.28 -8.00 -6.55
CA PHE A 241 14.81 -6.63 -6.78
C PHE A 241 15.28 -6.17 -8.16
N PRO A 242 14.36 -5.82 -9.07
CA PRO A 242 14.74 -5.37 -10.41
C PRO A 242 15.38 -3.98 -10.41
N ASN A 243 16.10 -3.64 -11.51
CA ASN A 243 16.65 -2.32 -11.78
C ASN A 243 17.61 -1.77 -10.72
N GLN A 244 18.33 -2.64 -9.99
CA GLN A 244 19.22 -2.19 -8.91
C GLN A 244 20.45 -1.41 -9.42
N ASN A 245 20.88 -1.69 -10.65
CA ASN A 245 21.97 -0.96 -11.33
C ASN A 245 21.47 0.28 -12.11
N ASP A 246 20.16 0.54 -12.06
CA ASP A 246 19.51 1.63 -12.78
C ASP A 246 18.65 2.44 -11.79
N ARG A 247 17.37 2.69 -12.10
CA ARG A 247 16.46 3.55 -11.31
C ARG A 247 16.03 2.99 -9.95
N GLY A 248 16.12 1.68 -9.76
CA GLY A 248 15.64 1.00 -8.57
C GLY A 248 14.30 0.28 -8.78
N ALA A 249 13.87 -0.46 -7.77
CA ALA A 249 12.64 -1.25 -7.81
C ALA A 249 11.39 -0.38 -7.63
N HIS A 250 10.32 -0.74 -8.34
CA HIS A 250 9.00 -0.12 -8.21
C HIS A 250 8.46 -0.26 -6.78
N VAL A 251 8.15 0.87 -6.17
CA VAL A 251 7.56 1.00 -4.84
C VAL A 251 6.18 1.61 -4.95
N ASN A 252 5.24 1.10 -4.18
CA ASN A 252 3.91 1.66 -4.02
C ASN A 252 3.55 1.74 -2.53
N ILE A 253 2.52 2.50 -2.17
CA ILE A 253 2.19 2.85 -0.79
C ILE A 253 0.80 2.37 -0.37
N SER A 254 0.62 2.17 0.95
CA SER A 254 -0.65 2.41 1.61
C SER A 254 -0.59 3.82 2.18
N GLY A 255 -1.60 4.64 1.93
CA GLY A 255 -1.57 6.05 2.32
C GLY A 255 -2.92 6.56 2.82
N ALA A 256 -2.90 7.67 3.54
CA ALA A 256 -4.07 8.27 4.16
C ALA A 256 -4.17 9.76 3.84
N GLY A 257 -5.40 10.26 3.74
CA GLY A 257 -5.71 11.69 3.61
C GLY A 257 -6.93 12.08 4.43
N ILE A 258 -7.02 13.36 4.76
CA ILE A 258 -8.16 13.97 5.48
C ILE A 258 -9.29 14.20 4.50
N LEU A 259 -10.48 13.69 4.81
CA LEU A 259 -11.65 13.89 3.96
C LEU A 259 -12.11 15.35 3.97
N LYS A 260 -12.52 15.85 2.80
CA LYS A 260 -12.89 17.25 2.56
C LYS A 260 -13.95 17.77 3.54
N PHE A 261 -14.96 16.97 3.78
CA PHE A 261 -16.09 17.30 4.63
C PHE A 261 -15.98 16.74 6.05
N SER A 262 -14.77 16.29 6.45
CA SER A 262 -14.53 15.80 7.80
C SER A 262 -15.01 16.81 8.86
N PRO A 263 -15.88 16.40 9.79
CA PRO A 263 -16.25 17.22 10.94
C PRO A 263 -15.13 17.28 11.99
N ASN A 264 -14.18 16.32 11.99
CA ASN A 264 -13.14 16.15 13.00
C ASN A 264 -11.72 16.28 12.42
N LYS A 265 -11.45 17.34 11.61
CA LYS A 265 -10.16 17.51 10.90
C LYS A 265 -8.94 17.49 11.80
N LYS A 266 -9.02 18.02 13.02
CA LYS A 266 -7.93 17.98 14.01
C LYS A 266 -7.63 16.55 14.45
N ASN A 267 -8.66 15.76 14.73
CA ASN A 267 -8.51 14.34 15.08
C ASN A 267 -7.94 13.53 13.91
N ALA A 268 -8.39 13.83 12.69
CA ALA A 268 -7.89 13.23 11.46
C ALA A 268 -6.38 13.49 11.26
N GLN A 269 -5.94 14.73 11.46
CA GLN A 269 -4.53 15.12 11.41
C GLN A 269 -3.73 14.37 12.48
N SER A 270 -4.18 14.37 13.74
CA SER A 270 -3.52 13.66 14.84
C SER A 270 -3.42 12.16 14.58
N PHE A 271 -4.43 11.55 13.98
CA PHE A 271 -4.41 10.14 13.62
C PHE A 271 -3.36 9.83 12.54
N ILE A 272 -3.28 10.65 11.48
CA ILE A 272 -2.27 10.48 10.44
C ILE A 272 -0.87 10.65 11.02
N GLU A 273 -0.64 11.64 11.87
CA GLU A 273 0.64 11.84 12.56
C GLU A 273 0.99 10.68 13.50
N PHE A 274 0.01 10.13 14.21
CA PHE A 274 0.21 8.92 15.01
C PHE A 274 0.66 7.73 14.15
N LEU A 275 0.06 7.51 12.97
CA LEU A 275 0.47 6.44 12.06
C LEU A 275 1.92 6.58 11.57
N LEU A 276 2.50 7.79 11.62
CA LEU A 276 3.89 8.08 11.27
C LEU A 276 4.86 7.99 12.46
N THR A 277 4.39 7.71 13.67
CA THR A 277 5.28 7.47 14.83
C THR A 277 6.06 6.16 14.65
N LYS A 278 7.27 6.08 15.22
CA LYS A 278 8.08 4.84 15.17
C LYS A 278 7.34 3.63 15.72
N GLU A 279 6.56 3.81 16.79
CA GLU A 279 5.74 2.73 17.37
C GLU A 279 4.67 2.23 16.40
N ALA A 280 3.91 3.13 15.78
CA ALA A 280 2.89 2.77 14.83
C ALA A 280 3.48 2.12 13.57
N GLN A 281 4.59 2.64 13.07
CA GLN A 281 5.33 2.08 11.94
C GLN A 281 5.85 0.67 12.24
N THR A 282 6.45 0.46 13.43
CA THR A 282 6.89 -0.87 13.89
C THR A 282 5.70 -1.86 13.90
N ASN A 283 4.57 -1.44 14.42
CA ASN A 283 3.37 -2.27 14.52
C ASN A 283 2.80 -2.62 13.15
N LEU A 284 2.58 -1.62 12.29
CA LEU A 284 2.08 -1.79 10.92
C LEU A 284 2.98 -2.73 10.10
N CYS A 285 4.29 -2.44 10.08
CA CYS A 285 5.23 -3.19 9.25
C CYS A 285 5.40 -4.64 9.73
N ASN A 286 5.53 -4.86 11.04
CA ASN A 286 5.71 -6.20 11.58
C ASN A 286 4.46 -7.08 11.42
N SER A 287 3.30 -6.49 11.33
CA SER A 287 2.03 -7.21 11.17
C SER A 287 1.65 -7.47 9.71
N SER A 288 1.85 -6.50 8.82
CA SER A 288 1.52 -6.58 7.40
C SER A 288 2.67 -7.06 6.52
N PHE A 289 3.93 -7.03 7.00
CA PHE A 289 5.15 -7.26 6.23
C PHE A 289 5.40 -6.21 5.13
N GLU A 290 4.77 -5.05 5.23
CA GLU A 290 5.11 -3.87 4.43
C GLU A 290 6.38 -3.21 5.00
N PHE A 291 7.04 -2.35 4.21
CA PHE A 291 8.19 -1.58 4.67
C PHE A 291 7.74 -0.27 5.34
N PRO A 292 8.49 0.22 6.33
CA PRO A 292 8.21 1.51 6.95
C PRO A 292 8.40 2.64 5.94
N ILE A 293 7.59 3.70 6.09
CA ILE A 293 7.67 4.90 5.24
C ILE A 293 8.72 5.89 5.75
N ILE A 294 9.04 5.84 7.04
CA ILE A 294 10.05 6.67 7.69
C ILE A 294 11.29 5.83 8.05
N GLU A 295 12.39 6.51 8.28
CA GLU A 295 13.66 5.87 8.66
C GLU A 295 13.72 5.43 10.15
N ASN A 296 14.72 4.60 10.46
CA ASN A 296 15.05 4.16 11.82
C ASN A 296 13.90 3.47 12.57
N VAL A 297 13.10 2.67 11.84
CA VAL A 297 12.03 1.84 12.39
C VAL A 297 12.51 0.42 12.62
N SER A 298 12.25 -0.13 13.81
CA SER A 298 12.54 -1.52 14.13
C SER A 298 11.57 -2.44 13.42
N THR A 299 12.09 -3.40 12.66
CA THR A 299 11.29 -4.37 11.91
C THR A 299 11.70 -5.81 12.23
N ASN A 300 10.80 -6.76 11.97
CA ASN A 300 11.05 -8.18 12.22
C ASN A 300 12.14 -8.75 11.29
N LYS A 301 12.64 -9.96 11.64
CA LYS A 301 13.72 -10.61 10.90
C LYS A 301 13.42 -10.86 9.42
N ILE A 302 12.14 -11.05 9.04
CA ILE A 302 11.74 -11.28 7.65
C ILE A 302 11.91 -10.01 6.83
N ILE A 303 11.39 -8.89 7.33
CA ILE A 303 11.53 -7.58 6.67
C ILE A 303 13.00 -7.17 6.59
N ASN A 304 13.76 -7.35 7.68
CA ASN A 304 15.19 -7.00 7.73
C ASN A 304 16.04 -7.72 6.68
N LYS A 305 15.65 -8.93 6.26
CA LYS A 305 16.34 -9.67 5.21
C LYS A 305 16.13 -9.11 3.80
N ILE A 306 15.04 -8.36 3.56
CA ILE A 306 14.63 -7.91 2.23
C ILE A 306 14.45 -6.40 2.09
N LYS A 307 14.73 -5.60 3.14
CA LYS A 307 14.49 -4.15 3.11
C LYS A 307 15.60 -3.33 2.45
N ASN A 308 16.78 -3.90 2.26
CA ASN A 308 17.93 -3.19 1.72
C ASN A 308 17.97 -3.35 0.19
N PHE A 309 17.32 -2.41 -0.52
CA PHE A 309 17.30 -2.33 -1.96
C PHE A 309 17.18 -0.86 -2.40
N LYS A 310 17.60 -0.57 -3.63
CA LYS A 310 17.40 0.74 -4.25
C LYS A 310 15.94 0.89 -4.68
N GLU A 311 15.28 1.89 -4.16
CA GLU A 311 13.91 2.26 -4.53
C GLU A 311 13.91 3.21 -5.72
N ASP A 312 12.92 3.11 -6.59
CA ASP A 312 12.68 4.10 -7.65
C ASP A 312 12.07 5.36 -7.03
N ILE A 313 12.94 6.29 -6.64
CA ILE A 313 12.57 7.59 -6.05
C ILE A 313 12.39 8.69 -7.10
N ASN A 314 12.68 8.40 -8.37
CA ASN A 314 12.59 9.36 -9.48
C ASN A 314 11.17 9.52 -10.02
N ILE A 315 10.23 8.73 -9.50
CA ILE A 315 8.83 8.79 -9.86
C ILE A 315 7.99 9.17 -8.63
N ASP A 316 7.12 10.16 -8.80
CA ASP A 316 6.08 10.44 -7.82
C ASP A 316 5.00 9.35 -7.93
N VAL A 317 4.62 8.74 -6.80
CA VAL A 317 3.67 7.63 -6.80
C VAL A 317 2.26 8.03 -7.29
N SER A 318 1.91 9.33 -7.32
CA SER A 318 0.66 9.82 -7.94
C SER A 318 0.61 9.52 -9.44
N THR A 319 1.78 9.40 -10.08
CA THR A 319 1.92 9.04 -11.50
C THR A 319 1.26 7.71 -11.81
N TYR A 320 1.25 6.77 -10.85
CA TYR A 320 0.57 5.48 -11.05
C TYR A 320 -0.92 5.65 -11.30
N GLY A 321 -1.56 6.57 -10.58
CA GLY A 321 -2.96 6.92 -10.82
C GLY A 321 -3.16 7.69 -12.12
N LYS A 322 -2.33 8.70 -12.39
CA LYS A 322 -2.38 9.51 -13.63
C LYS A 322 -2.30 8.65 -14.89
N ARG A 323 -1.43 7.63 -14.87
CA ARG A 323 -1.19 6.73 -16.00
C ARG A 323 -2.02 5.45 -15.98
N GLN A 324 -2.80 5.19 -14.92
CA GLN A 324 -3.49 3.91 -14.70
C GLN A 324 -4.40 3.49 -15.86
N ALA A 325 -5.25 4.41 -16.34
CA ALA A 325 -6.20 4.11 -17.42
C ALA A 325 -5.45 3.79 -18.73
N GLN A 326 -4.40 4.53 -19.05
CA GLN A 326 -3.55 4.31 -20.22
C GLN A 326 -2.82 2.98 -20.11
N ALA A 327 -2.20 2.70 -18.95
CA ALA A 327 -1.51 1.44 -18.68
C ALA A 327 -2.47 0.24 -18.86
N PHE A 328 -3.68 0.30 -18.29
CA PHE A 328 -4.68 -0.76 -18.43
C PHE A 328 -5.11 -0.97 -19.89
N LYS A 329 -5.33 0.10 -20.65
CA LYS A 329 -5.66 0.05 -22.08
C LYS A 329 -4.55 -0.67 -22.87
N LEU A 330 -3.29 -0.32 -22.64
CA LEU A 330 -2.14 -0.96 -23.30
C LEU A 330 -2.02 -2.45 -22.93
N MET A 331 -2.20 -2.80 -21.64
CA MET A 331 -2.21 -4.20 -21.18
C MET A 331 -3.28 -5.01 -21.91
N LYS A 332 -4.51 -4.49 -22.01
CA LYS A 332 -5.61 -5.16 -22.72
C LYS A 332 -5.31 -5.32 -24.22
N LYS A 333 -4.77 -4.28 -24.87
CA LYS A 333 -4.37 -4.32 -26.29
C LYS A 333 -3.30 -5.38 -26.56
N ALA A 334 -2.36 -5.57 -25.64
CA ALA A 334 -1.33 -6.60 -25.74
C ALA A 334 -1.84 -8.02 -25.46
N GLY A 335 -3.11 -8.21 -25.07
CA GLY A 335 -3.67 -9.51 -24.74
C GLY A 335 -3.47 -9.97 -23.29
N TRP A 336 -3.05 -9.07 -22.41
CA TRP A 336 -2.98 -9.39 -20.97
C TRP A 336 -4.40 -9.36 -20.37
N ASN A 337 -4.98 -10.51 -20.15
CA ASN A 337 -6.34 -10.70 -19.65
C ASN A 337 -6.39 -11.05 -18.17
#